data_81c7c458ccab1cdfd6afeba1bf72409b
#
_entry.id   81c7c458ccab1cdfd6afeba1bf72409b
#
_cell.length_a   1.000
_cell.length_b   1.000
_cell.length_c   1.000
_cell.angle_alpha   90.00
_cell.angle_beta   90.00
_cell.angle_gamma   90.00
#
_symmetry.space_group_name_H-M   'P 1'
#
loop_
_entity.id
_entity.type
_entity.pdbx_description
1 polymer ?
#
loop_
_entity_poly.entity_id
_entity_poly.type
_entity_poly.pdbx_seq_one_letter_code
_entity_poly.pdbx_strand_id
1 'polypeptide(L)'
;IGVRLGRDAGPAAGVSIHNFYVPAGGHIPDPEVNEKFAHKLQFLAEMRSWAERRRSEGPALVVGDLNIAPLETDVWSHRQLLDVVSHTPVETQTLESLRTEAGLVD
;
A
#
# COMPACT_ATOMS: atom_id res chain seq x y z
N ILE A 1 8.91 -6.71 -5.72
CA ILE A 1 9.24 -8.02 -6.35
C ILE A 1 7.97 -8.85 -6.45
N GLY A 2 7.70 -9.39 -7.61
CA GLY A 2 6.54 -10.22 -7.87
C GLY A 2 6.91 -11.58 -8.46
N VAL A 3 6.13 -12.59 -8.09
CA VAL A 3 6.22 -13.94 -8.66
C VAL A 3 4.82 -14.43 -9.05
N ARG A 4 4.74 -15.27 -10.06
CA ARG A 4 3.50 -15.93 -10.44
C ARG A 4 3.64 -17.44 -10.22
N LEU A 5 2.65 -18.03 -9.56
CA LEU A 5 2.63 -19.45 -9.30
C LEU A 5 2.33 -20.23 -10.58
N GLY A 6 3.18 -21.22 -10.86
CA GLY A 6 3.06 -22.09 -12.03
C GLY A 6 2.01 -23.19 -11.84
N ARG A 7 1.91 -24.06 -12.87
CA ARG A 7 0.93 -25.16 -12.90
C ARG A 7 1.05 -26.13 -11.72
N ASP A 8 2.26 -26.33 -11.20
CA ASP A 8 2.52 -27.23 -10.07
C ASP A 8 1.95 -26.75 -8.72
N ALA A 9 1.50 -25.48 -8.67
CA ALA A 9 0.84 -24.93 -7.49
C ALA A 9 -0.63 -25.41 -7.32
N GLY A 10 -1.16 -26.23 -8.25
CA GLY A 10 -2.51 -26.76 -8.17
C GLY A 10 -3.56 -25.64 -8.20
N PRO A 11 -4.48 -25.58 -7.19
CA PRO A 11 -5.53 -24.56 -7.15
C PRO A 11 -5.02 -23.12 -7.10
N ALA A 12 -3.77 -22.90 -6.67
CA ALA A 12 -3.14 -21.58 -6.62
C ALA A 12 -2.40 -21.20 -7.92
N ALA A 13 -2.45 -22.05 -8.95
CA ALA A 13 -1.82 -21.77 -10.24
C ALA A 13 -2.39 -20.48 -10.85
N GLY A 14 -1.51 -19.62 -11.34
CA GLY A 14 -1.88 -18.32 -11.92
C GLY A 14 -2.02 -17.18 -10.92
N VAL A 15 -2.02 -17.46 -9.62
CA VAL A 15 -1.95 -16.42 -8.59
C VAL A 15 -0.58 -15.73 -8.64
N SER A 16 -0.56 -14.42 -8.64
CA SER A 16 0.68 -13.66 -8.50
C SER A 16 0.82 -13.13 -7.06
N ILE A 17 2.05 -13.17 -6.55
CA ILE A 17 2.39 -12.67 -5.21
C ILE A 17 3.35 -11.50 -5.41
N HIS A 18 3.00 -10.35 -4.84
CA HIS A 18 3.78 -9.12 -4.93
C HIS A 18 4.16 -8.64 -3.54
N ASN A 19 5.45 -8.55 -3.29
CA ASN A 19 5.99 -8.06 -2.03
C ASN A 19 6.42 -6.60 -2.19
N PHE A 20 5.84 -5.72 -1.36
CA PHE A 20 6.16 -4.31 -1.31
C PHE A 20 6.79 -3.93 0.02
N TYR A 21 7.74 -3.03 -0.05
CA TYR A 21 8.24 -2.28 1.08
C TYR A 21 8.00 -0.78 0.80
N VAL A 22 6.95 -0.24 1.38
CA VAL A 22 6.63 1.19 1.24
C VAL A 22 7.58 1.99 2.13
N PRO A 23 8.22 3.06 1.64
CA PRO A 23 9.10 3.88 2.46
C PRO A 23 8.43 4.38 3.75
N ALA A 24 9.16 4.41 4.85
CA ALA A 24 8.62 4.87 6.14
C ALA A 24 8.15 6.33 6.12
N GLY A 25 8.85 7.20 5.37
CA GLY A 25 8.41 8.60 5.16
C GLY A 25 8.98 9.61 6.15
N GLY A 26 9.82 9.19 7.09
CA GLY A 26 10.42 10.09 8.08
C GLY A 26 9.42 10.52 9.16
N HIS A 27 9.60 11.71 9.74
CA HIS A 27 8.83 12.16 10.91
C HIS A 27 7.89 13.34 10.64
N ILE A 28 8.13 14.11 9.57
CA ILE A 28 7.37 15.32 9.25
C ILE A 28 6.40 14.99 8.11
N PRO A 29 5.08 15.09 8.32
CA PRO A 29 4.08 14.74 7.31
C PRO A 29 3.81 15.89 6.31
N ASP A 30 4.87 16.52 5.84
CA ASP A 30 4.82 17.61 4.87
C ASP A 30 5.81 17.33 3.73
N PRO A 31 5.31 17.06 2.50
CA PRO A 31 6.19 16.73 1.38
C PRO A 31 7.04 17.90 0.89
N GLU A 32 6.68 19.14 1.22
CA GLU A 32 7.45 20.30 0.82
C GLU A 32 8.73 20.50 1.64
N VAL A 33 8.73 20.03 2.87
CA VAL A 33 9.87 20.15 3.80
C VAL A 33 10.54 18.83 4.14
N ASN A 34 9.91 17.70 3.80
CA ASN A 34 10.42 16.36 4.07
C ASN A 34 10.43 15.51 2.78
N GLU A 35 11.61 15.39 2.18
CA GLU A 35 11.80 14.61 0.95
C GLU A 35 11.43 13.14 1.12
N LYS A 36 11.62 12.57 2.31
CA LYS A 36 11.25 11.17 2.60
C LYS A 36 9.75 10.96 2.55
N PHE A 37 8.99 11.94 3.03
CA PHE A 37 7.53 11.90 2.95
C PHE A 37 7.04 12.11 1.51
N ALA A 38 7.64 13.06 0.78
CA ALA A 38 7.36 13.26 -0.64
C ALA A 38 7.61 11.97 -1.45
N HIS A 39 8.74 11.28 -1.21
CA HIS A 39 9.06 10.01 -1.86
C HIS A 39 8.05 8.91 -1.50
N LYS A 40 7.61 8.84 -0.24
CA LYS A 40 6.55 7.90 0.17
C LYS A 40 5.24 8.12 -0.59
N LEU A 41 4.80 9.37 -0.68
CA LEU A 41 3.57 9.70 -1.41
C LEU A 41 3.68 9.38 -2.91
N GLN A 42 4.83 9.64 -3.53
CA GLN A 42 5.10 9.26 -4.91
C GLN A 42 5.06 7.74 -5.08
N PHE A 43 5.70 6.99 -4.18
CA PHE A 43 5.68 5.53 -4.19
C PHE A 43 4.25 4.98 -4.12
N LEU A 44 3.41 5.53 -3.24
CA LEU A 44 2.01 5.12 -3.12
C LEU A 44 1.21 5.44 -4.40
N ALA A 45 1.46 6.58 -5.04
CA ALA A 45 0.82 6.93 -6.30
C ALA A 45 1.22 5.95 -7.43
N GLU A 46 2.48 5.58 -7.51
CA GLU A 46 2.97 4.59 -8.48
C GLU A 46 2.40 3.19 -8.19
N MET A 47 2.34 2.80 -6.93
CA MET A 47 1.75 1.52 -6.50
C MET A 47 0.26 1.45 -6.85
N ARG A 48 -0.48 2.54 -6.67
CA ARG A 48 -1.88 2.65 -7.09
C ARG A 48 -2.04 2.45 -8.60
N SER A 49 -1.24 3.15 -9.40
CA SER A 49 -1.27 3.00 -10.86
C SER A 49 -0.90 1.58 -11.30
N TRP A 50 0.07 0.96 -10.63
CA TRP A 50 0.42 -0.43 -10.86
C TRP A 50 -0.76 -1.37 -10.55
N ALA A 51 -1.43 -1.18 -9.41
CA ALA A 51 -2.56 -2.00 -8.99
C ALA A 51 -3.74 -1.92 -9.96
N GLU A 52 -4.05 -0.72 -10.47
CA GLU A 52 -5.07 -0.50 -11.48
C GLU A 52 -4.76 -1.27 -12.77
N ARG A 53 -3.54 -1.15 -13.29
CA ARG A 53 -3.13 -1.83 -14.54
C ARG A 53 -3.20 -3.35 -14.42
N ARG A 54 -2.81 -3.90 -13.27
CA ARG A 54 -2.77 -5.34 -13.09
C ARG A 54 -4.10 -5.98 -12.73
N ARG A 55 -5.15 -5.21 -12.46
CA ARG A 55 -6.48 -5.73 -12.10
C ARG A 55 -7.01 -6.76 -13.10
N SER A 56 -6.70 -6.58 -14.38
CA SER A 56 -7.10 -7.48 -15.46
C SER A 56 -6.20 -8.72 -15.63
N GLU A 57 -5.08 -8.81 -14.90
CA GLU A 57 -4.08 -9.87 -15.06
C GLU A 57 -4.37 -11.14 -14.23
N GLY A 58 -5.45 -11.16 -13.48
CA GLY A 58 -5.86 -12.29 -12.65
C GLY A 58 -5.62 -12.07 -11.16
N PRO A 59 -5.83 -13.10 -10.33
CA PRO A 59 -5.76 -12.99 -8.89
C PRO A 59 -4.35 -12.65 -8.41
N ALA A 60 -4.27 -11.80 -7.39
CA ALA A 60 -3.02 -11.36 -6.80
C ALA A 60 -3.09 -11.34 -5.28
N LEU A 61 -1.96 -11.64 -4.66
CA LEU A 61 -1.71 -11.41 -3.26
C LEU A 61 -0.67 -10.31 -3.13
N VAL A 62 -1.00 -9.26 -2.40
CA VAL A 62 -0.08 -8.18 -2.04
C VAL A 62 0.34 -8.38 -0.60
N VAL A 63 1.64 -8.46 -0.38
CA VAL A 63 2.23 -8.67 0.94
C VAL A 63 3.37 -7.68 1.17
N GLY A 64 3.83 -7.56 2.40
CA GLY A 64 4.98 -6.75 2.75
C GLY A 64 4.71 -5.74 3.85
N ASP A 65 5.62 -4.81 4.03
CA ASP A 65 5.50 -3.71 4.97
C ASP A 65 5.03 -2.45 4.25
N LEU A 66 3.78 -2.08 4.46
CA LEU A 66 3.19 -0.91 3.82
C LEU A 66 3.47 0.40 4.58
N ASN A 67 4.00 0.31 5.80
CA ASN A 67 4.29 1.47 6.65
C ASN A 67 3.10 2.45 6.79
N ILE A 68 1.88 1.92 6.78
CA ILE A 68 0.63 2.67 6.97
C ILE A 68 -0.27 1.88 7.91
N ALA A 69 -0.81 2.55 8.91
CA ALA A 69 -1.88 2.05 9.77
C ALA A 69 -3.22 2.59 9.23
N PRO A 70 -3.96 1.81 8.41
CA PRO A 70 -5.07 2.36 7.64
C PRO A 70 -6.33 2.64 8.46
N LEU A 71 -6.57 1.88 9.52
CA LEU A 71 -7.80 1.97 10.30
C LEU A 71 -7.60 2.74 11.61
N GLU A 72 -8.67 3.32 12.11
CA GLU A 72 -8.68 3.97 13.43
C GLU A 72 -8.31 3.02 14.57
N THR A 73 -8.62 1.74 14.39
CA THR A 73 -8.33 0.67 15.35
C THR A 73 -6.88 0.17 15.30
N ASP A 74 -6.13 0.53 14.27
CA ASP A 74 -4.72 0.11 14.10
C ASP A 74 -3.76 0.97 14.94
N VAL A 75 -4.27 2.03 15.53
CA VAL A 75 -3.49 2.98 16.33
C VAL A 75 -4.11 3.17 17.72
N TRP A 76 -3.29 3.51 18.70
CA TRP A 76 -3.74 3.73 20.07
C TRP A 76 -4.63 4.97 20.24
N SER A 77 -4.53 5.96 19.34
CA SER A 77 -5.38 7.16 19.31
C SER A 77 -5.42 7.76 17.91
N HIS A 78 -6.49 7.49 17.19
CA HIS A 78 -6.70 8.07 15.86
C HIS A 78 -6.58 9.60 15.86
N ARG A 79 -7.26 10.27 16.80
CA ARG A 79 -7.29 11.73 16.89
C ARG A 79 -5.90 12.34 17.08
N GLN A 80 -5.05 11.72 17.90
CA GLN A 80 -3.70 12.25 18.18
C GLN A 80 -2.70 11.94 17.07
N LEU A 81 -2.98 10.96 16.23
CA LEU A 81 -2.06 10.48 15.20
C LEU A 81 -2.40 10.96 13.78
N LEU A 82 -3.41 11.82 13.62
CA LEU A 82 -3.78 12.36 12.31
C LEU A 82 -2.65 13.14 11.61
N ASP A 83 -1.76 13.74 12.38
CA ASP A 83 -0.59 14.47 11.87
C ASP A 83 0.72 13.69 12.04
N VAL A 84 0.62 12.38 12.21
CA VAL A 84 1.80 11.50 12.36
C VAL A 84 1.98 10.65 11.10
N VAL A 85 3.18 10.66 10.55
CA VAL A 85 3.54 9.80 9.40
C VAL A 85 3.17 8.35 9.69
N SER A 86 2.62 7.67 8.72
CA SER A 86 2.00 6.35 8.72
C SER A 86 0.51 6.31 9.10
N HIS A 87 -0.06 7.42 9.57
CA HIS A 87 -1.51 7.50 9.86
C HIS A 87 -2.16 8.81 9.36
N THR A 88 -1.46 9.58 8.53
CA THR A 88 -2.04 10.81 7.96
C THR A 88 -3.20 10.50 7.02
N PRO A 89 -4.20 11.39 6.91
CA PRO A 89 -5.33 11.18 6.00
C PRO A 89 -4.91 10.90 4.54
N VAL A 90 -3.88 11.57 4.03
CA VAL A 90 -3.41 11.34 2.67
C VAL A 90 -2.87 9.93 2.47
N GLU A 91 -2.17 9.37 3.46
CA GLU A 91 -1.64 8.01 3.40
C GLU A 91 -2.77 6.96 3.49
N THR A 92 -3.63 7.09 4.49
CA THR A 92 -4.71 6.12 4.73
C THR A 92 -5.73 6.12 3.59
N GLN A 93 -6.10 7.30 3.08
CA GLN A 93 -7.03 7.43 1.95
C GLN A 93 -6.41 6.90 0.65
N THR A 94 -5.12 7.12 0.41
CA THR A 94 -4.45 6.60 -0.77
C THR A 94 -4.39 5.07 -0.74
N LEU A 95 -4.09 4.47 0.41
CA LEU A 95 -4.10 3.02 0.56
C LEU A 95 -5.50 2.43 0.38
N GLU A 96 -6.53 3.06 0.95
CA GLU A 96 -7.93 2.63 0.77
C GLU A 96 -8.39 2.75 -0.68
N SER A 97 -8.02 3.82 -1.37
CA SER A 97 -8.30 3.98 -2.80
C SER A 97 -7.62 2.89 -3.63
N LEU A 98 -6.35 2.60 -3.34
CA LEU A 98 -5.61 1.52 -3.99
C LEU A 98 -6.33 0.17 -3.79
N ARG A 99 -6.69 -0.15 -2.57
CA ARG A 99 -7.40 -1.39 -2.23
C ARG A 99 -8.71 -1.50 -3.00
N THR A 100 -9.54 -0.46 -2.95
CA THR A 100 -10.88 -0.46 -3.55
C THR A 100 -10.81 -0.49 -5.08
N GLU A 101 -9.99 0.36 -5.70
CA GLU A 101 -9.88 0.46 -7.16
C GLU A 101 -9.22 -0.78 -7.78
N ALA A 102 -8.28 -1.40 -7.09
CA ALA A 102 -7.67 -2.64 -7.52
C ALA A 102 -8.54 -3.89 -7.26
N GLY A 103 -9.63 -3.74 -6.51
CA GLY A 103 -10.47 -4.87 -6.12
C GLY A 103 -9.80 -5.80 -5.12
N LEU A 104 -8.90 -5.29 -4.30
CA LEU A 104 -8.23 -6.05 -3.25
C LEU A 104 -9.10 -6.11 -1.99
N VAL A 105 -8.99 -7.20 -1.27
CA VAL A 105 -9.67 -7.44 0.02
C VAL A 105 -8.60 -7.64 1.08
N ASP A 106 -8.77 -6.99 2.22
CA ASP A 106 -7.92 -7.14 3.39
C ASP A 106 -8.56 -8.16 4.36
#